data_ee00180e4e7c5396c292a3c5a74b2660
#
_entry.id   ee00180e4e7c5396c292a3c5a74b2660
#
_cell.length_a   1.000
_cell.length_b   1.000
_cell.length_c   1.000
_cell.angle_alpha   90.00
_cell.angle_beta   90.00
_cell.angle_gamma   90.00
#
_symmetry.space_group_name_H-M   'P 1'
#
loop_
_entity.id
_entity.type
_entity.pdbx_description
1 polymer ?
#
loop_
_entity_poly.entity_id
_entity_poly.type
_entity_poly.pdbx_seq_one_letter_code
_entity_poly.pdbx_strand_id
1 'polypeptide(L)'
;APVMANGAPVLNSKNLDFFDAVFFFGAGPGSLSEQQMADLLAFVRDDGKGFVAAHTGDNAFQQHPGYRDMVGGLWDHPWTKSEKLEVELPIIVEDPAFPAMQGLPSTFTVYDEAAVHKAPYSRENVRVLASVDLGKLDPALGRSPDTDKDVPIAWAREYGAGRVFYSVLGHSDQSWDNPQVQQMFLNALRWALGDVEGDATPLGVP
;
A
#
# COMPACT_ATOMS: atom_id res chain seq x y z
N ALA A 1 24.87 -6.22 1.06
CA ALA A 1 23.66 -6.40 0.24
C ALA A 1 23.38 -7.88 0.14
N PRO A 2 22.12 -8.32 0.30
CA PRO A 2 21.76 -9.72 0.17
C PRO A 2 21.99 -10.11 -1.26
N VAL A 3 22.97 -10.91 -1.41
CA VAL A 3 23.51 -11.22 -2.69
C VAL A 3 22.69 -12.33 -3.30
N MET A 4 22.42 -12.10 -4.49
CA MET A 4 22.07 -13.04 -5.50
C MET A 4 23.05 -14.21 -5.53
N ALA A 5 22.75 -15.33 -4.93
CA ALA A 5 23.41 -16.57 -5.28
C ALA A 5 22.90 -16.98 -6.66
N ASN A 6 23.77 -17.01 -7.66
CA ASN A 6 23.44 -17.32 -9.06
C ASN A 6 22.47 -16.32 -9.73
N GLY A 7 22.50 -15.06 -9.32
CA GLY A 7 21.63 -14.03 -9.90
C GLY A 7 20.19 -14.02 -9.41
N ALA A 8 19.80 -14.91 -8.51
CA ALA A 8 18.47 -14.90 -7.91
C ALA A 8 18.52 -14.33 -6.48
N PRO A 9 17.63 -13.41 -6.11
CA PRO A 9 17.51 -12.94 -4.75
C PRO A 9 17.07 -14.09 -3.86
N VAL A 10 17.80 -14.33 -2.77
CA VAL A 10 17.42 -15.33 -1.79
C VAL A 10 16.72 -14.64 -0.65
N LEU A 11 15.39 -14.57 -0.69
CA LEU A 11 14.58 -14.13 0.43
C LEU A 11 14.48 -15.29 1.41
N ASN A 12 15.03 -15.11 2.60
CA ASN A 12 14.93 -16.03 3.73
C ASN A 12 15.26 -15.29 5.03
N SER A 13 14.95 -15.87 6.19
CA SER A 13 15.16 -15.26 7.51
C SER A 13 16.59 -14.75 7.69
N LYS A 14 17.60 -15.56 7.36
CA LYS A 14 19.00 -15.17 7.52
C LYS A 14 19.39 -13.93 6.72
N ASN A 15 18.85 -13.77 5.51
CA ASN A 15 19.12 -12.59 4.68
C ASN A 15 18.28 -11.39 5.12
N LEU A 16 17.06 -11.63 5.57
CA LEU A 16 16.18 -10.59 6.10
C LEU A 16 16.75 -9.93 7.36
N ASP A 17 17.54 -10.65 8.18
CA ASP A 17 18.20 -10.10 9.37
C ASP A 17 19.11 -8.88 9.10
N PHE A 18 19.52 -8.69 7.85
CA PHE A 18 20.33 -7.53 7.45
C PHE A 18 19.51 -6.27 7.11
N PHE A 19 18.18 -6.36 7.14
CA PHE A 19 17.29 -5.26 6.76
C PHE A 19 16.39 -4.84 7.90
N ASP A 20 15.92 -3.59 7.83
CA ASP A 20 14.96 -3.03 8.75
C ASP A 20 13.59 -2.83 8.13
N ALA A 21 13.50 -2.83 6.81
CA ALA A 21 12.24 -2.80 6.07
C ALA A 21 12.37 -3.44 4.68
N VAL A 22 11.21 -3.80 4.12
CA VAL A 22 11.05 -4.19 2.72
C VAL A 22 10.18 -3.17 2.02
N PHE A 23 10.66 -2.60 0.90
CA PHE A 23 9.82 -1.89 -0.05
C PHE A 23 9.45 -2.86 -1.18
N PHE A 24 8.16 -3.11 -1.36
CA PHE A 24 7.65 -4.12 -2.27
C PHE A 24 6.82 -3.51 -3.40
N PHE A 25 7.22 -3.80 -4.62
CA PHE A 25 6.47 -3.51 -5.83
C PHE A 25 6.45 -4.77 -6.69
N GLY A 26 5.29 -5.37 -6.88
CA GLY A 26 5.17 -6.61 -7.65
C GLY A 26 3.74 -7.10 -7.74
N ALA A 27 3.47 -7.96 -8.70
CA ALA A 27 2.15 -8.48 -9.00
C ALA A 27 2.14 -9.99 -9.24
N GLY A 28 0.95 -10.55 -9.29
CA GLY A 28 0.70 -11.93 -9.68
C GLY A 28 0.87 -12.95 -8.56
N PRO A 29 0.82 -14.25 -8.90
CA PRO A 29 0.81 -15.32 -7.89
C PRO A 29 2.11 -15.40 -7.09
N GLY A 30 3.16 -14.72 -7.56
CA GLY A 30 4.47 -14.74 -6.94
C GLY A 30 5.20 -16.07 -7.12
N SER A 31 6.47 -16.08 -6.70
CA SER A 31 7.35 -17.25 -6.78
C SER A 31 8.00 -17.60 -5.45
N LEU A 32 7.52 -17.05 -4.34
CA LEU A 32 8.02 -17.41 -3.02
C LEU A 32 7.53 -18.80 -2.64
N SER A 33 8.43 -19.61 -2.09
CA SER A 33 8.04 -20.87 -1.44
C SER A 33 7.26 -20.57 -0.15
N GLU A 34 6.55 -21.55 0.38
CA GLU A 34 5.86 -21.45 1.67
C GLU A 34 6.81 -21.01 2.79
N GLN A 35 8.04 -21.53 2.81
CA GLN A 35 9.04 -21.11 3.79
C GLN A 35 9.47 -19.66 3.62
N GLN A 36 9.71 -19.22 2.39
CA GLN A 36 10.07 -17.82 2.12
C GLN A 36 8.96 -16.85 2.50
N MET A 37 7.71 -17.23 2.24
CA MET A 37 6.57 -16.44 2.68
C MET A 37 6.46 -16.42 4.21
N ALA A 38 6.65 -17.55 4.87
CA ALA A 38 6.67 -17.61 6.32
C ALA A 38 7.77 -16.73 6.91
N ASP A 39 8.96 -16.75 6.32
CA ASP A 39 10.10 -15.90 6.74
C ASP A 39 9.77 -14.41 6.55
N LEU A 40 9.14 -14.02 5.43
CA LEU A 40 8.72 -12.63 5.20
C LEU A 40 7.66 -12.18 6.22
N LEU A 41 6.67 -13.03 6.48
CA LEU A 41 5.62 -12.70 7.46
C LEU A 41 6.18 -12.61 8.88
N ALA A 42 7.11 -13.50 9.27
CA ALA A 42 7.78 -13.46 10.56
C ALA A 42 8.65 -12.21 10.70
N PHE A 43 9.40 -11.83 9.65
CA PHE A 43 10.19 -10.59 9.60
C PHE A 43 9.37 -9.35 9.99
N VAL A 44 8.14 -9.25 9.47
CA VAL A 44 7.29 -8.12 9.82
C VAL A 44 6.62 -8.35 11.18
N ARG A 45 5.93 -9.48 11.35
CA ARG A 45 5.05 -9.72 12.50
C ARG A 45 5.82 -9.92 13.80
N ASP A 46 6.89 -10.72 13.77
CA ASP A 46 7.58 -11.21 14.97
C ASP A 46 8.85 -10.40 15.26
N ASP A 47 9.60 -10.02 14.20
CA ASP A 47 10.84 -9.25 14.35
C ASP A 47 10.58 -7.72 14.36
N GLY A 48 9.32 -7.29 14.16
CA GLY A 48 8.91 -5.89 14.27
C GLY A 48 9.41 -4.99 13.13
N LYS A 49 9.72 -5.57 11.98
CA LYS A 49 10.28 -4.85 10.84
C LYS A 49 9.22 -4.20 9.95
N GLY A 50 9.66 -3.25 9.11
CA GLY A 50 8.78 -2.49 8.23
C GLY A 50 8.44 -3.19 6.92
N PHE A 51 7.22 -2.97 6.43
CA PHE A 51 6.80 -3.36 5.09
C PHE A 51 6.06 -2.21 4.42
N VAL A 52 6.56 -1.76 3.28
CA VAL A 52 5.93 -0.73 2.45
C VAL A 52 5.61 -1.34 1.10
N ALA A 53 4.34 -1.39 0.72
CA ALA A 53 3.93 -1.91 -0.57
C ALA A 53 3.32 -0.81 -1.45
N ALA A 54 3.63 -0.89 -2.75
CA ALA A 54 3.15 0.05 -3.75
C ALA A 54 2.35 -0.68 -4.83
N HIS A 55 1.32 -0.02 -5.33
CA HIS A 55 0.51 -0.39 -6.48
C HIS A 55 0.05 -1.86 -6.42
N THR A 56 0.54 -2.70 -7.33
CA THR A 56 0.19 -4.13 -7.41
C THR A 56 0.64 -4.97 -6.21
N GLY A 57 1.23 -4.34 -5.18
CA GLY A 57 1.65 -5.03 -3.97
C GLY A 57 0.52 -5.72 -3.21
N ASP A 58 -0.70 -5.21 -3.26
CA ASP A 58 -1.88 -5.87 -2.67
C ASP A 58 -2.45 -6.97 -3.57
N ASN A 59 -2.12 -6.95 -4.87
CA ASN A 59 -2.51 -7.96 -5.85
C ASN A 59 -1.48 -9.10 -5.98
N ALA A 60 -0.36 -9.00 -5.27
CA ALA A 60 0.62 -10.06 -5.19
C ALA A 60 0.17 -11.17 -4.23
N PHE A 61 0.63 -12.40 -4.46
CA PHE A 61 0.40 -13.55 -3.59
C PHE A 61 -1.07 -13.73 -3.17
N GLN A 62 -2.02 -13.47 -4.05
CA GLN A 62 -3.46 -13.49 -3.77
C GLN A 62 -3.96 -14.77 -3.09
N GLN A 63 -3.28 -15.90 -3.32
CA GLN A 63 -3.65 -17.19 -2.75
C GLN A 63 -3.12 -17.39 -1.32
N HIS A 64 -2.28 -16.46 -0.82
CA HIS A 64 -1.68 -16.58 0.49
C HIS A 64 -2.42 -15.72 1.55
N PRO A 65 -3.23 -16.33 2.44
CA PRO A 65 -4.04 -15.57 3.39
C PRO A 65 -3.22 -14.66 4.32
N GLY A 66 -2.05 -15.13 4.80
CA GLY A 66 -1.18 -14.36 5.68
C GLY A 66 -0.63 -13.09 5.02
N TYR A 67 -0.30 -13.16 3.72
CA TYR A 67 0.16 -11.99 3.00
C TYR A 67 -0.95 -10.94 2.84
N ARG A 68 -2.15 -11.37 2.46
CA ARG A 68 -3.32 -10.49 2.34
C ARG A 68 -3.67 -9.84 3.69
N ASP A 69 -3.60 -10.63 4.77
CA ASP A 69 -3.81 -10.10 6.11
C ASP A 69 -2.72 -9.09 6.47
N MET A 70 -1.44 -9.35 6.19
CA MET A 70 -0.35 -8.42 6.43
C MET A 70 -0.56 -7.08 5.70
N VAL A 71 -0.85 -7.10 4.40
CA VAL A 71 -1.08 -5.87 3.60
C VAL A 71 -2.37 -5.17 4.00
N GLY A 72 -3.36 -5.90 4.49
CA GLY A 72 -4.64 -5.36 4.96
C GLY A 72 -5.68 -5.12 3.87
N GLY A 73 -5.43 -5.58 2.65
CA GLY A 73 -6.36 -5.45 1.53
C GLY A 73 -6.03 -6.38 0.39
N LEU A 74 -6.97 -6.52 -0.53
CA LEU A 74 -6.80 -7.23 -1.79
C LEU A 74 -7.46 -6.44 -2.90
N TRP A 75 -6.76 -6.23 -3.98
CA TRP A 75 -7.30 -5.64 -5.20
C TRP A 75 -8.53 -6.42 -5.68
N ASP A 76 -9.59 -5.72 -6.04
CA ASP A 76 -10.79 -6.31 -6.62
C ASP A 76 -10.91 -5.96 -8.11
N HIS A 77 -10.99 -4.68 -8.42
CA HIS A 77 -11.04 -4.18 -9.79
C HIS A 77 -10.60 -2.71 -9.86
N PRO A 78 -10.23 -2.20 -11.06
CA PRO A 78 -9.98 -0.78 -11.23
C PRO A 78 -11.28 0.00 -11.03
N TRP A 79 -11.19 1.16 -10.38
CA TRP A 79 -12.36 2.02 -10.19
C TRP A 79 -12.91 2.55 -11.52
N THR A 80 -12.02 2.91 -12.45
CA THR A 80 -12.41 3.40 -13.76
C THR A 80 -12.80 2.27 -14.72
N LYS A 81 -13.81 2.54 -15.57
CA LYS A 81 -14.18 1.68 -16.71
C LYS A 81 -13.48 2.05 -18.02
N SER A 82 -12.65 3.09 -18.01
CA SER A 82 -11.87 3.50 -19.18
C SER A 82 -10.92 2.38 -19.61
N GLU A 83 -10.66 2.28 -20.93
CA GLU A 83 -9.61 1.41 -21.45
C GLU A 83 -8.22 1.82 -20.95
N LYS A 84 -8.02 3.13 -20.73
CA LYS A 84 -6.90 3.65 -19.95
C LYS A 84 -7.31 3.63 -18.51
N LEU A 85 -6.59 2.88 -17.69
CA LEU A 85 -6.87 2.76 -16.26
C LEU A 85 -6.55 4.06 -15.53
N GLU A 86 -5.54 4.80 -16.02
CA GLU A 86 -5.06 6.03 -15.42
C GLU A 86 -5.96 7.21 -15.77
N VAL A 87 -6.23 8.00 -14.77
CA VAL A 87 -6.94 9.27 -14.86
C VAL A 87 -6.34 10.28 -13.89
N GLU A 88 -6.68 11.57 -14.06
CA GLU A 88 -6.38 12.59 -13.06
C GLU A 88 -7.21 12.33 -11.82
N LEU A 89 -6.55 11.89 -10.75
CA LEU A 89 -7.16 11.55 -9.46
C LEU A 89 -7.03 12.72 -8.50
N PRO A 90 -8.12 13.40 -8.14
CA PRO A 90 -8.11 14.33 -7.02
C PRO A 90 -8.06 13.54 -5.71
N ILE A 91 -7.02 13.75 -4.92
CA ILE A 91 -6.76 13.05 -3.66
C ILE A 91 -7.13 13.96 -2.48
N ILE A 92 -7.78 13.40 -1.48
CA ILE A 92 -7.98 13.99 -0.16
C ILE A 92 -7.04 13.28 0.82
N VAL A 93 -6.26 14.05 1.57
CA VAL A 93 -5.53 13.57 2.75
C VAL A 93 -6.50 13.54 3.92
N GLU A 94 -6.90 12.33 4.34
CA GLU A 94 -7.86 12.14 5.43
C GLU A 94 -7.22 12.28 6.80
N ASP A 95 -5.95 11.87 6.92
CA ASP A 95 -5.19 11.92 8.17
C ASP A 95 -3.87 12.66 8.00
N PRO A 96 -3.89 14.00 8.00
CA PRO A 96 -2.69 14.82 7.83
C PRO A 96 -1.72 14.74 9.03
N ALA A 97 -2.17 14.20 10.17
CA ALA A 97 -1.34 14.03 11.35
C ALA A 97 -0.47 12.77 11.27
N PHE A 98 -0.87 11.78 10.48
CA PHE A 98 -0.08 10.56 10.32
C PHE A 98 1.26 10.86 9.63
N PRO A 99 2.38 10.25 10.07
CA PRO A 99 3.71 10.56 9.54
C PRO A 99 3.83 10.50 8.02
N ALA A 100 3.25 9.48 7.36
CA ALA A 100 3.32 9.35 5.90
C ALA A 100 2.68 10.53 5.15
N MET A 101 1.75 11.26 5.76
CA MET A 101 1.03 12.39 5.16
C MET A 101 1.62 13.75 5.53
N GLN A 102 2.59 13.81 6.42
CA GLN A 102 3.16 15.08 6.87
C GLN A 102 3.84 15.84 5.74
N GLY A 103 3.55 17.14 5.67
CA GLY A 103 4.08 18.04 4.63
C GLY A 103 3.32 17.96 3.31
N LEU A 104 2.34 17.07 3.18
CA LEU A 104 1.45 17.06 2.01
C LEU A 104 0.35 18.11 2.15
N PRO A 105 -0.12 18.70 1.06
CA PRO A 105 -1.31 19.54 1.08
C PRO A 105 -2.54 18.68 1.41
N SER A 106 -3.59 19.29 1.95
CA SER A 106 -4.85 18.59 2.28
C SER A 106 -5.52 17.92 1.07
N THR A 107 -5.23 18.44 -0.13
CA THR A 107 -5.65 17.86 -1.41
C THR A 107 -4.55 18.03 -2.45
N PHE A 108 -4.38 17.05 -3.32
CA PHE A 108 -3.48 17.13 -4.47
C PHE A 108 -4.03 16.28 -5.62
N THR A 109 -3.41 16.37 -6.79
CA THR A 109 -3.82 15.60 -7.96
C THR A 109 -2.66 14.71 -8.41
N VAL A 110 -2.98 13.49 -8.80
CA VAL A 110 -2.04 12.56 -9.39
C VAL A 110 -2.66 11.88 -10.61
N TYR A 111 -1.89 11.71 -11.67
CA TYR A 111 -2.32 10.92 -12.82
C TYR A 111 -1.92 9.46 -12.57
N ASP A 112 -2.90 8.61 -12.25
CA ASP A 112 -2.68 7.21 -11.90
C ASP A 112 -3.96 6.37 -11.99
N GLU A 113 -3.85 5.09 -11.66
CA GLU A 113 -4.96 4.17 -11.47
C GLU A 113 -5.53 4.31 -10.06
N ALA A 114 -6.85 4.29 -9.93
CA ALA A 114 -7.54 4.05 -8.68
C ALA A 114 -8.16 2.65 -8.68
N ALA A 115 -8.11 1.97 -7.55
CA ALA A 115 -8.61 0.62 -7.38
C ALA A 115 -9.66 0.52 -6.27
N VAL A 116 -10.60 -0.39 -6.45
CA VAL A 116 -11.51 -0.85 -5.42
C VAL A 116 -10.91 -2.09 -4.76
N HIS A 117 -10.99 -2.14 -3.45
CA HIS A 117 -10.41 -3.20 -2.66
C HIS A 117 -11.48 -4.04 -1.97
N LYS A 118 -11.20 -5.33 -1.79
CA LYS A 118 -12.04 -6.28 -1.06
C LYS A 118 -11.34 -6.83 0.17
N ALA A 119 -12.08 -7.62 0.93
CA ALA A 119 -11.54 -8.22 2.15
C ALA A 119 -10.14 -8.86 1.95
N PRO A 120 -9.23 -8.64 2.93
CA PRO A 120 -9.48 -8.15 4.29
C PRO A 120 -9.59 -6.62 4.45
N TYR A 121 -9.53 -5.83 3.35
CA TYR A 121 -9.69 -4.39 3.45
C TYR A 121 -11.04 -4.03 4.11
N SER A 122 -10.97 -3.21 5.12
CA SER A 122 -12.06 -2.42 5.68
C SER A 122 -11.48 -1.27 6.50
N ARG A 123 -12.21 -0.17 6.65
CA ARG A 123 -11.80 0.97 7.49
C ARG A 123 -11.72 0.63 9.00
N GLU A 124 -12.25 -0.53 9.39
CA GLU A 124 -12.09 -1.08 10.74
C GLU A 124 -10.78 -1.87 10.93
N ASN A 125 -10.18 -2.34 9.83
CA ASN A 125 -8.96 -3.15 9.84
C ASN A 125 -7.70 -2.37 9.50
N VAL A 126 -7.83 -1.25 8.79
CA VAL A 126 -6.71 -0.40 8.39
C VAL A 126 -6.99 1.07 8.69
N ARG A 127 -5.95 1.83 8.98
CA ARG A 127 -6.03 3.28 9.10
C ARG A 127 -5.89 3.89 7.70
N VAL A 128 -6.99 4.33 7.12
CA VAL A 128 -6.99 5.02 5.83
C VAL A 128 -6.40 6.42 6.01
N LEU A 129 -5.45 6.78 5.16
CA LEU A 129 -4.67 8.02 5.25
C LEU A 129 -5.04 9.02 4.15
N ALA A 130 -5.39 8.49 2.98
CA ALA A 130 -5.81 9.29 1.83
C ALA A 130 -6.78 8.49 0.96
N SER A 131 -7.69 9.19 0.29
CA SER A 131 -8.68 8.62 -0.62
C SER A 131 -8.88 9.50 -1.84
N VAL A 132 -9.53 8.96 -2.85
CA VAL A 132 -9.99 9.73 -4.02
C VAL A 132 -11.17 10.63 -3.62
N ASP A 133 -11.11 11.91 -4.01
CA ASP A 133 -12.25 12.83 -3.92
C ASP A 133 -13.23 12.53 -5.05
N LEU A 134 -14.12 11.57 -4.83
CA LEU A 134 -15.12 11.16 -5.82
C LEU A 134 -16.08 12.30 -6.18
N GLY A 135 -16.23 13.31 -5.31
CA GLY A 135 -17.06 14.50 -5.59
C GLY A 135 -16.48 15.41 -6.68
N LYS A 136 -15.20 15.26 -6.99
CA LYS A 136 -14.51 16.01 -8.04
C LYS A 136 -14.25 15.20 -9.31
N LEU A 137 -14.59 13.93 -9.32
CA LEU A 137 -14.50 13.08 -10.52
C LEU A 137 -15.85 13.03 -11.24
N ASP A 138 -15.79 12.85 -12.57
CA ASP A 138 -16.98 12.53 -13.35
C ASP A 138 -17.46 11.11 -12.98
N PRO A 139 -18.66 10.95 -12.39
CA PRO A 139 -19.18 9.64 -12.03
C PRO A 139 -19.29 8.68 -13.22
N ALA A 140 -19.38 9.23 -14.44
CA ALA A 140 -19.42 8.44 -15.67
C ALA A 140 -18.11 7.68 -15.92
N LEU A 141 -17.00 8.07 -15.30
CA LEU A 141 -15.71 7.36 -15.38
C LEU A 141 -15.70 6.10 -14.51
N GLY A 142 -16.49 6.08 -13.43
CA GLY A 142 -16.51 4.94 -12.49
C GLY A 142 -17.16 3.69 -13.09
N ARG A 143 -16.65 2.54 -12.74
CA ARG A 143 -17.16 1.23 -13.14
C ARG A 143 -18.51 0.95 -12.46
N SER A 144 -18.58 1.19 -11.17
CA SER A 144 -19.77 0.98 -10.34
C SER A 144 -19.97 2.17 -9.38
N PRO A 145 -20.25 3.39 -9.89
CA PRO A 145 -20.24 4.62 -9.09
C PRO A 145 -21.26 4.65 -7.95
N ASP A 146 -22.27 3.81 -8.00
CA ASP A 146 -23.27 3.71 -6.94
C ASP A 146 -22.80 2.84 -5.75
N THR A 147 -21.89 1.92 -5.98
CA THR A 147 -21.38 0.97 -4.99
C THR A 147 -19.94 1.27 -4.57
N ASP A 148 -19.08 1.70 -5.49
CA ASP A 148 -17.66 1.92 -5.30
C ASP A 148 -17.41 3.33 -4.71
N LYS A 149 -17.87 3.54 -3.48
CA LYS A 149 -17.85 4.84 -2.79
C LYS A 149 -16.68 5.02 -1.84
N ASP A 150 -15.96 3.96 -1.52
CA ASP A 150 -14.75 3.98 -0.72
C ASP A 150 -13.56 3.57 -1.59
N VAL A 151 -12.75 4.56 -1.99
CA VAL A 151 -11.61 4.37 -2.88
C VAL A 151 -10.35 4.89 -2.19
N PRO A 152 -9.77 4.08 -1.28
CA PRO A 152 -8.57 4.46 -0.55
C PRO A 152 -7.38 4.51 -1.49
N ILE A 153 -6.51 5.51 -1.26
CA ILE A 153 -5.24 5.67 -1.97
C ILE A 153 -4.08 5.14 -1.15
N ALA A 154 -4.15 5.30 0.18
CA ALA A 154 -3.12 4.80 1.08
C ALA A 154 -3.70 4.46 2.45
N TRP A 155 -3.13 3.44 3.06
CA TRP A 155 -3.42 3.08 4.45
C TRP A 155 -2.18 2.56 5.18
N ALA A 156 -2.29 2.56 6.50
CA ALA A 156 -1.31 2.01 7.40
C ALA A 156 -1.97 1.05 8.38
N ARG A 157 -1.21 0.09 8.89
CA ARG A 157 -1.60 -0.78 10.00
C ARG A 157 -0.39 -1.34 10.72
N GLU A 158 -0.62 -1.81 11.93
CA GLU A 158 0.31 -2.70 12.60
C GLU A 158 0.02 -4.15 12.20
N TYR A 159 1.08 -4.95 12.06
CA TYR A 159 1.00 -6.38 11.84
C TYR A 159 1.92 -7.09 12.81
N GLY A 160 1.35 -7.61 13.92
CA GLY A 160 2.15 -8.05 15.05
C GLY A 160 2.94 -6.89 15.66
N ALA A 161 4.26 -7.01 15.72
CA ALA A 161 5.15 -5.95 16.18
C ALA A 161 5.61 -5.00 15.05
N GLY A 162 5.32 -5.33 13.79
CA GLY A 162 5.80 -4.57 12.63
C GLY A 162 4.79 -3.57 12.10
N ARG A 163 5.29 -2.70 11.20
CA ARG A 163 4.56 -1.59 10.61
C ARG A 163 4.38 -1.79 9.10
N VAL A 164 3.15 -1.72 8.64
CA VAL A 164 2.79 -1.95 7.22
C VAL A 164 2.11 -0.71 6.65
N PHE A 165 2.66 -0.21 5.55
CA PHE A 165 2.05 0.83 4.73
C PHE A 165 1.78 0.30 3.33
N TYR A 166 0.65 0.66 2.77
CA TYR A 166 0.30 0.39 1.38
C TYR A 166 -0.23 1.65 0.70
N SER A 167 0.11 1.81 -0.58
CA SER A 167 -0.55 2.77 -1.47
C SER A 167 -0.81 2.15 -2.83
N VAL A 168 -2.00 2.42 -3.39
CA VAL A 168 -2.39 1.99 -4.74
C VAL A 168 -1.60 2.70 -5.83
N LEU A 169 -0.99 3.84 -5.52
CA LEU A 169 -0.26 4.65 -6.48
C LEU A 169 1.02 3.97 -6.98
N GLY A 170 1.37 4.25 -8.22
CA GLY A 170 2.58 3.74 -8.87
C GLY A 170 2.34 3.00 -10.18
N HIS A 171 1.13 3.06 -10.77
CA HIS A 171 0.86 2.48 -12.08
C HIS A 171 1.57 3.27 -13.19
N SER A 172 1.49 4.59 -13.16
CA SER A 172 2.06 5.44 -14.18
C SER A 172 3.45 5.97 -13.79
N ASP A 173 4.30 6.23 -14.78
CA ASP A 173 5.58 6.91 -14.57
C ASP A 173 5.35 8.31 -13.98
N GLN A 174 4.26 8.98 -14.38
CA GLN A 174 3.88 10.31 -13.88
C GLN A 174 3.55 10.30 -12.39
N SER A 175 3.03 9.19 -11.88
CA SER A 175 2.83 9.02 -10.45
C SER A 175 4.15 9.02 -9.68
N TRP A 176 5.15 8.29 -10.18
CA TRP A 176 6.48 8.26 -9.56
C TRP A 176 7.23 9.59 -9.66
N ASP A 177 6.95 10.40 -10.69
CA ASP A 177 7.51 11.75 -10.84
C ASP A 177 6.76 12.81 -10.01
N ASN A 178 5.60 12.45 -9.43
CA ASN A 178 4.81 13.38 -8.62
C ASN A 178 5.47 13.61 -7.24
N PRO A 179 5.81 14.86 -6.87
CA PRO A 179 6.53 15.14 -5.63
C PRO A 179 5.74 14.78 -4.36
N GLN A 180 4.40 14.82 -4.39
CA GLN A 180 3.57 14.43 -3.26
C GLN A 180 3.62 12.91 -3.06
N VAL A 181 3.63 12.13 -4.14
CA VAL A 181 3.76 10.68 -4.09
C VAL A 181 5.14 10.28 -3.55
N GLN A 182 6.20 10.92 -4.06
CA GLN A 182 7.56 10.69 -3.57
C GLN A 182 7.69 11.01 -2.08
N GLN A 183 7.14 12.15 -1.65
CA GLN A 183 7.15 12.55 -0.24
C GLN A 183 6.38 11.57 0.64
N MET A 184 5.21 11.11 0.18
CA MET A 184 4.39 10.12 0.88
C MET A 184 5.17 8.82 1.10
N PHE A 185 5.77 8.26 0.05
CA PHE A 185 6.52 7.01 0.18
C PHE A 185 7.79 7.16 1.04
N LEU A 186 8.50 8.28 0.93
CA LEU A 186 9.66 8.56 1.78
C LEU A 186 9.25 8.63 3.25
N ASN A 187 8.18 9.34 3.55
CA ASN A 187 7.65 9.45 4.90
C ASN A 187 7.13 8.10 5.43
N ALA A 188 6.46 7.32 4.58
CA ALA A 188 5.97 5.98 4.91
C ALA A 188 7.13 5.04 5.25
N LEU A 189 8.22 5.10 4.50
CA LEU A 189 9.44 4.33 4.79
C LEU A 189 10.02 4.72 6.16
N ARG A 190 10.13 6.01 6.47
CA ARG A 190 10.62 6.47 7.77
C ARG A 190 9.75 5.98 8.94
N TRP A 191 8.43 5.99 8.75
CA TRP A 191 7.51 5.43 9.74
C TRP A 191 7.66 3.91 9.88
N ALA A 192 7.74 3.19 8.76
CA ALA A 192 7.90 1.75 8.76
C ALA A 192 9.24 1.30 9.37
N LEU A 193 10.31 2.09 9.19
CA LEU A 193 11.62 1.88 9.81
C LEU A 193 11.64 2.20 11.32
N GLY A 194 10.60 2.86 11.84
CA GLY A 194 10.57 3.30 13.24
C GLY A 194 11.32 4.59 13.52
N ASP A 195 11.75 5.34 12.50
CA ASP A 195 12.42 6.63 12.66
C ASP A 195 11.49 7.71 13.20
N VAL A 196 10.19 7.56 12.95
CA VAL A 196 9.13 8.45 13.42
C VAL A 196 7.97 7.64 14.00
N GLU A 197 7.38 8.14 15.08
CA GLU A 197 6.22 7.50 15.69
C GLU A 197 4.93 7.91 15.01
N GLY A 198 3.95 6.99 14.99
CA GLY A 198 2.61 7.23 14.45
C GLY A 198 1.70 6.06 14.78
N ASP A 199 0.57 6.36 15.38
CA ASP A 199 -0.45 5.37 15.72
C ASP A 199 -1.20 4.93 14.45
N ALA A 200 -1.15 3.64 14.12
CA ALA A 200 -1.84 3.06 12.98
C ALA A 200 -3.18 2.38 13.35
N THR A 201 -3.67 2.64 14.55
CA THR A 201 -5.02 2.16 14.95
C THR A 201 -6.07 2.70 13.98
N PRO A 202 -6.93 1.84 13.44
CA PRO A 202 -7.99 2.27 12.53
C PRO A 202 -8.90 3.34 13.15
N LEU A 203 -9.28 4.34 12.36
CA LEU A 203 -10.20 5.40 12.82
C LEU A 203 -11.68 5.01 12.67
N GLY A 204 -11.97 3.89 12.01
CA GLY A 204 -13.33 3.47 11.68
C GLY A 204 -13.91 4.21 10.46
N VAL A 205 -15.21 4.04 10.26
CA VAL A 205 -15.95 4.76 9.22
C VAL A 205 -16.33 6.14 9.74
N PRO A 206 -16.10 7.23 8.97
CA PRO A 206 -16.47 8.59 9.37
C PRO A 206 -17.96 8.77 9.60
#